data_d68cff7e92dba6963af5d36666b3a624
#
_entry.id   d68cff7e92dba6963af5d36666b3a624
#
_cell.length_a   1.000
_cell.length_b   1.000
_cell.length_c   1.000
_cell.angle_alpha   90.00
_cell.angle_beta   90.00
_cell.angle_gamma   90.00
#
_symmetry.space_group_name_H-M   'P 1'
#
loop_
_entity.id
_entity.type
_entity.pdbx_description
1 polymer ?
#
loop_
_entity_poly.entity_id
_entity_poly.type
_entity_poly.pdbx_seq_one_letter_code
_entity_poly.pdbx_strand_id
1 'polypeptide(L)'
;NQTDTPAIRAIKGLIRRCEAKATCRYVGIKEENIHFQNLPFYETGSIEKKPMSEKDIKITMELLREIKPQQVYCAGDFADPHGTHIVCFNVVLESLKRIKAAGDAWLNECWLWLYKGAWQEWNIEEIEMAIPMSPDQVMKKRFGIFIHQSQKDMVPFQGSDSREFWQRAEARNEATANLYADLGLTHYAAMEAFVRWHY
;
A
#
# COMPACT_ATOMS: atom_id res chain seq x y z
N ASN A 1 -2.56 -3.08 29.96
CA ASN A 1 -3.01 -2.72 28.60
C ASN A 1 -4.53 -2.73 28.58
N GLN A 2 -5.15 -1.55 28.67
CA GLN A 2 -6.60 -1.42 28.53
C GLN A 2 -6.96 -1.65 27.04
N THR A 3 -7.77 -2.67 26.79
CA THR A 3 -8.30 -2.93 25.43
C THR A 3 -9.30 -1.84 25.09
N ASP A 4 -9.15 -1.22 23.90
CA ASP A 4 -10.08 -0.21 23.43
C ASP A 4 -11.54 -0.72 23.44
N THR A 5 -12.45 0.09 23.92
CA THR A 5 -13.89 -0.21 23.82
C THR A 5 -14.35 -0.17 22.35
N PRO A 6 -15.46 -0.80 21.97
CA PRO A 6 -15.99 -0.71 20.61
C PRO A 6 -16.21 0.73 20.15
N ALA A 7 -16.64 1.63 21.02
CA ALA A 7 -16.81 3.05 20.72
C ALA A 7 -15.49 3.74 20.40
N ILE A 8 -14.45 3.48 21.18
CA ILE A 8 -13.09 4.04 20.95
C ILE A 8 -12.54 3.51 19.62
N ARG A 9 -12.69 2.22 19.32
CA ARG A 9 -12.27 1.63 18.04
C ARG A 9 -13.00 2.25 16.85
N ALA A 10 -14.29 2.51 16.98
CA ALA A 10 -15.07 3.18 15.94
C ALA A 10 -14.56 4.60 15.68
N ILE A 11 -14.29 5.39 16.73
CA ILE A 11 -13.72 6.74 16.60
C ILE A 11 -12.35 6.70 15.93
N LYS A 12 -11.44 5.82 16.37
CA LYS A 12 -10.12 5.62 15.74
C LYS A 12 -10.24 5.26 14.26
N GLY A 13 -11.20 4.40 13.91
CA GLY A 13 -11.49 4.03 12.52
C GLY A 13 -11.97 5.22 11.68
N LEU A 14 -12.84 6.06 12.23
CA LEU A 14 -13.31 7.28 11.55
C LEU A 14 -12.18 8.28 11.31
N ILE A 15 -11.32 8.52 12.31
CA ILE A 15 -10.16 9.40 12.18
C ILE A 15 -9.27 8.92 11.03
N ARG A 16 -8.86 7.65 11.03
CA ARG A 16 -8.00 7.08 9.97
C ARG A 16 -8.64 7.16 8.60
N ARG A 17 -9.95 6.97 8.52
CA ARG A 17 -10.70 7.10 7.25
C ARG A 17 -10.70 8.54 6.74
N CYS A 18 -10.87 9.53 7.63
CA CYS A 18 -10.80 10.94 7.27
C CYS A 18 -9.40 11.34 6.79
N GLU A 19 -8.35 10.87 7.46
CA GLU A 19 -6.95 11.08 7.07
C GLU A 19 -6.65 10.47 5.69
N ALA A 20 -7.08 9.23 5.45
CA ALA A 20 -6.91 8.57 4.16
C ALA A 20 -7.63 9.33 3.03
N LYS A 21 -8.87 9.79 3.24
CA LYS A 21 -9.59 10.63 2.28
C LYS A 21 -8.86 11.95 2.01
N ALA A 22 -8.37 12.60 3.07
CA ALA A 22 -7.63 13.86 2.94
C ALA A 22 -6.34 13.68 2.13
N THR A 23 -5.60 12.59 2.37
CA THR A 23 -4.39 12.23 1.58
C THR A 23 -4.74 11.98 0.12
N CYS A 24 -5.78 11.20 -0.16
CA CYS A 24 -6.22 10.95 -1.54
C CYS A 24 -6.56 12.25 -2.27
N ARG A 25 -7.33 13.16 -1.64
CA ARG A 25 -7.65 14.47 -2.21
C ARG A 25 -6.39 15.33 -2.44
N TYR A 26 -5.46 15.32 -1.49
CA TYR A 26 -4.19 16.06 -1.59
C TYR A 26 -3.36 15.62 -2.81
N VAL A 27 -3.34 14.33 -3.10
CA VAL A 27 -2.62 13.83 -4.29
C VAL A 27 -3.44 13.91 -5.58
N GLY A 28 -4.70 14.37 -5.53
CA GLY A 28 -5.54 14.63 -6.68
C GLY A 28 -6.54 13.52 -7.02
N ILE A 29 -6.74 12.54 -6.15
CA ILE A 29 -7.76 11.51 -6.32
C ILE A 29 -9.13 12.09 -5.92
N LYS A 30 -10.10 11.98 -6.81
CA LYS A 30 -11.48 12.42 -6.55
C LYS A 30 -12.16 11.51 -5.54
N GLU A 31 -13.09 12.07 -4.76
CA GLU A 31 -13.74 11.35 -3.67
C GLU A 31 -14.56 10.14 -4.15
N GLU A 32 -15.17 10.24 -5.32
CA GLU A 32 -15.91 9.15 -5.96
C GLU A 32 -15.05 7.91 -6.27
N ASN A 33 -13.72 8.09 -6.36
CA ASN A 33 -12.73 7.02 -6.62
C ASN A 33 -12.08 6.47 -5.34
N ILE A 34 -12.58 6.83 -4.15
CA ILE A 34 -12.05 6.37 -2.87
C ILE A 34 -13.00 5.34 -2.26
N HIS A 35 -12.65 4.07 -2.33
CA HIS A 35 -13.47 2.95 -1.88
C HIS A 35 -12.92 2.34 -0.58
N PHE A 36 -13.75 2.29 0.46
CA PHE A 36 -13.46 1.60 1.71
C PHE A 36 -14.20 0.27 1.76
N GLN A 37 -13.54 -0.82 1.47
CA GLN A 37 -14.16 -2.14 1.36
C GLN A 37 -14.67 -2.70 2.69
N ASN A 38 -14.17 -2.22 3.84
CA ASN A 38 -14.53 -2.70 5.18
C ASN A 38 -14.42 -4.22 5.32
N LEU A 39 -13.30 -4.77 4.86
CA LEU A 39 -13.07 -6.21 4.83
C LEU A 39 -13.17 -6.83 6.23
N PRO A 40 -13.94 -7.92 6.42
CA PRO A 40 -14.17 -8.56 7.72
C PRO A 40 -12.93 -9.04 8.47
N PHE A 41 -11.82 -9.32 7.76
CA PHE A 41 -10.59 -9.73 8.42
C PHE A 41 -9.94 -8.62 9.24
N TYR A 42 -10.21 -7.33 8.90
CA TYR A 42 -9.55 -6.18 9.50
C TYR A 42 -10.43 -5.53 10.57
N GLU A 43 -9.85 -5.34 11.74
CA GLU A 43 -10.46 -4.56 12.82
C GLU A 43 -9.47 -3.50 13.32
N THR A 44 -9.90 -2.22 13.33
CA THR A 44 -9.08 -1.11 13.84
C THR A 44 -8.77 -1.32 15.31
N GLY A 45 -7.49 -1.14 15.69
CA GLY A 45 -7.03 -1.31 17.08
C GLY A 45 -6.74 -2.76 17.47
N SER A 46 -7.00 -3.75 16.62
CA SER A 46 -6.56 -5.13 16.82
C SER A 46 -5.17 -5.33 16.22
N ILE A 47 -4.23 -5.88 17.01
CA ILE A 47 -2.90 -6.26 16.51
C ILE A 47 -3.00 -7.55 15.71
N GLU A 48 -3.73 -8.54 16.27
CA GLU A 48 -3.94 -9.83 15.63
C GLU A 48 -5.05 -9.71 14.57
N LYS A 49 -4.76 -10.11 13.33
CA LYS A 49 -5.70 -10.08 12.21
C LYS A 49 -6.43 -11.42 12.10
N LYS A 50 -7.71 -11.35 11.74
CA LYS A 50 -8.45 -12.55 11.37
C LYS A 50 -7.91 -13.13 10.07
N PRO A 51 -8.00 -14.43 9.83
CA PRO A 51 -7.67 -15.00 8.53
C PRO A 51 -8.61 -14.46 7.45
N MET A 52 -8.11 -14.42 6.21
CA MET A 52 -8.91 -14.14 5.03
C MET A 52 -10.14 -15.06 4.96
N SER A 53 -11.28 -14.51 4.61
CA SER A 53 -12.55 -15.22 4.50
C SER A 53 -13.16 -15.10 3.09
N GLU A 54 -14.10 -15.98 2.76
CA GLU A 54 -14.88 -15.91 1.51
C GLU A 54 -15.61 -14.57 1.33
N LYS A 55 -16.00 -13.93 2.43
CA LYS A 55 -16.66 -12.62 2.39
C LYS A 55 -15.69 -11.53 1.95
N ASP A 56 -14.43 -11.57 2.40
CA ASP A 56 -13.40 -10.61 1.98
C ASP A 56 -13.14 -10.74 0.47
N ILE A 57 -13.00 -11.96 -0.02
CA ILE A 57 -12.78 -12.25 -1.43
C ILE A 57 -13.97 -11.77 -2.27
N LYS A 58 -15.21 -12.06 -1.85
CA LYS A 58 -16.41 -11.67 -2.60
C LYS A 58 -16.52 -10.14 -2.74
N ILE A 59 -16.34 -9.40 -1.65
CA ILE A 59 -16.36 -7.93 -1.65
C ILE A 59 -15.31 -7.38 -2.64
N THR A 60 -14.10 -7.93 -2.63
CA THR A 60 -13.02 -7.48 -3.50
C THR A 60 -13.27 -7.86 -4.97
N MET A 61 -13.81 -9.05 -5.24
CA MET A 61 -14.20 -9.45 -6.60
C MET A 61 -15.27 -8.53 -7.19
N GLU A 62 -16.28 -8.17 -6.39
CA GLU A 62 -17.34 -7.25 -6.82
C GLU A 62 -16.76 -5.90 -7.24
N LEU A 63 -15.90 -5.31 -6.42
CA LEU A 63 -15.23 -4.04 -6.73
C LEU A 63 -14.33 -4.15 -7.98
N LEU A 64 -13.53 -5.20 -8.09
CA LEU A 64 -12.65 -5.41 -9.25
C LEU A 64 -13.46 -5.57 -10.55
N ARG A 65 -14.60 -6.27 -10.52
CA ARG A 65 -15.50 -6.41 -11.68
C ARG A 65 -16.21 -5.13 -12.06
N GLU A 66 -16.51 -4.28 -11.09
CA GLU A 66 -17.09 -2.97 -11.33
C GLU A 66 -16.09 -2.03 -12.01
N ILE A 67 -14.86 -1.95 -11.46
CA ILE A 67 -13.81 -1.03 -11.94
C ILE A 67 -13.13 -1.54 -13.20
N LYS A 68 -12.87 -2.85 -13.31
CA LYS A 68 -12.09 -3.50 -14.39
C LYS A 68 -10.74 -2.80 -14.63
N PRO A 69 -9.88 -2.70 -13.62
CA PRO A 69 -8.64 -1.96 -13.73
C PRO A 69 -7.66 -2.62 -14.69
N GLN A 70 -6.87 -1.82 -15.42
CA GLN A 70 -5.74 -2.32 -16.21
C GLN A 70 -4.50 -2.55 -15.32
N GLN A 71 -4.42 -1.88 -14.18
CA GLN A 71 -3.31 -2.03 -13.23
C GLN A 71 -3.83 -2.04 -11.80
N VAL A 72 -3.34 -3.00 -11.03
CA VAL A 72 -3.61 -3.13 -9.60
C VAL A 72 -2.28 -3.00 -8.86
N TYR A 73 -2.21 -2.14 -7.85
CA TYR A 73 -1.02 -1.95 -7.04
C TYR A 73 -1.29 -2.42 -5.61
N CYS A 74 -0.45 -3.34 -5.12
CA CYS A 74 -0.55 -3.88 -3.76
C CYS A 74 0.75 -3.67 -3.00
N ALA A 75 0.65 -3.55 -1.67
CA ALA A 75 1.83 -3.56 -0.82
C ALA A 75 2.50 -4.94 -0.86
N GLY A 76 3.81 -4.96 -1.15
CA GLY A 76 4.65 -6.15 -1.20
C GLY A 76 5.52 -6.35 0.04
N ASP A 77 5.23 -5.65 1.13
CA ASP A 77 5.91 -5.81 2.43
C ASP A 77 5.36 -7.03 3.18
N PHE A 78 5.72 -8.22 2.72
CA PHE A 78 5.23 -9.47 3.31
C PHE A 78 5.86 -9.81 4.66
N ALA A 79 6.95 -9.13 5.02
CA ALA A 79 7.57 -9.20 6.35
C ALA A 79 6.93 -8.23 7.36
N ASP A 80 5.81 -7.56 7.00
CA ASP A 80 5.07 -6.67 7.90
C ASP A 80 4.67 -7.42 9.19
N PRO A 81 5.14 -6.97 10.37
CA PRO A 81 4.87 -7.65 11.64
C PRO A 81 3.38 -7.73 11.98
N HIS A 82 2.56 -6.85 11.42
CA HIS A 82 1.11 -6.86 11.59
C HIS A 82 0.37 -7.87 10.71
N GLY A 83 1.04 -8.40 9.67
CA GLY A 83 0.44 -9.30 8.71
C GLY A 83 -0.69 -8.71 7.87
N THR A 84 -0.96 -7.40 7.98
CA THR A 84 -2.07 -6.77 7.25
C THR A 84 -1.81 -6.74 5.75
N HIS A 85 -0.60 -6.39 5.32
CA HIS A 85 -0.24 -6.29 3.91
C HIS A 85 -0.36 -7.63 3.20
N ILE A 86 0.14 -8.71 3.81
CA ILE A 86 0.04 -10.05 3.23
C ILE A 86 -1.40 -10.55 3.11
N VAL A 87 -2.26 -10.26 4.11
CA VAL A 87 -3.68 -10.65 4.04
C VAL A 87 -4.39 -9.85 2.95
N CYS A 88 -4.18 -8.52 2.86
CA CYS A 88 -4.73 -7.70 1.76
C CYS A 88 -4.28 -8.21 0.39
N PHE A 89 -2.99 -8.50 0.23
CA PHE A 89 -2.46 -9.04 -1.01
C PHE A 89 -3.11 -10.39 -1.36
N ASN A 90 -3.22 -11.30 -0.41
CA ASN A 90 -3.84 -12.62 -0.63
C ASN A 90 -5.32 -12.51 -1.03
N VAL A 91 -6.07 -11.56 -0.44
CA VAL A 91 -7.46 -11.30 -0.83
C VAL A 91 -7.53 -10.83 -2.28
N VAL A 92 -6.68 -9.88 -2.68
CA VAL A 92 -6.63 -9.38 -4.07
C VAL A 92 -6.21 -10.50 -5.03
N LEU A 93 -5.14 -11.23 -4.71
CA LEU A 93 -4.61 -12.31 -5.53
C LEU A 93 -5.64 -13.42 -5.76
N GLU A 94 -6.29 -13.88 -4.70
CA GLU A 94 -7.33 -14.89 -4.79
C GLU A 94 -8.54 -14.41 -5.59
N SER A 95 -8.92 -13.13 -5.41
CA SER A 95 -10.00 -12.51 -6.18
C SER A 95 -9.67 -12.48 -7.68
N LEU A 96 -8.46 -12.06 -8.07
CA LEU A 96 -8.02 -12.04 -9.46
C LEU A 96 -7.98 -13.45 -10.06
N LYS A 97 -7.46 -14.45 -9.33
CA LYS A 97 -7.46 -15.85 -9.77
C LYS A 97 -8.86 -16.38 -10.05
N ARG A 98 -9.81 -16.10 -9.15
CA ARG A 98 -11.21 -16.57 -9.34
C ARG A 98 -11.92 -15.85 -10.49
N ILE A 99 -11.68 -14.54 -10.65
CA ILE A 99 -12.22 -13.80 -11.78
C ILE A 99 -11.63 -14.33 -13.10
N LYS A 100 -10.33 -14.63 -13.14
CA LYS A 100 -9.67 -15.26 -14.30
C LYS A 100 -10.24 -16.64 -14.63
N ALA A 101 -10.44 -17.47 -13.62
CA ALA A 101 -11.05 -18.78 -13.77
C ALA A 101 -12.50 -18.72 -14.26
N ALA A 102 -13.22 -17.63 -13.96
CA ALA A 102 -14.56 -17.37 -14.46
C ALA A 102 -14.59 -16.87 -15.93
N GLY A 103 -13.43 -16.59 -16.54
CA GLY A 103 -13.33 -16.18 -17.94
C GLY A 103 -13.58 -14.70 -18.20
N ASP A 104 -13.44 -13.85 -17.21
CA ASP A 104 -13.59 -12.39 -17.35
C ASP A 104 -12.46 -11.82 -18.24
N ALA A 105 -12.76 -11.48 -19.50
CA ALA A 105 -11.78 -11.14 -20.54
C ALA A 105 -10.91 -9.90 -20.22
N TRP A 106 -11.42 -8.93 -19.43
CA TRP A 106 -10.66 -7.73 -19.08
C TRP A 106 -9.36 -8.01 -18.30
N LEU A 107 -9.28 -9.17 -17.61
CA LEU A 107 -8.08 -9.57 -16.88
C LEU A 107 -6.87 -9.88 -17.78
N ASN A 108 -7.08 -10.12 -19.08
CA ASN A 108 -5.98 -10.36 -20.02
C ASN A 108 -5.07 -9.12 -20.15
N GLU A 109 -5.59 -7.95 -19.85
CA GLU A 109 -4.88 -6.67 -19.88
C GLU A 109 -4.64 -6.08 -18.49
N CYS A 110 -4.89 -6.84 -17.42
CA CYS A 110 -4.72 -6.40 -16.04
C CYS A 110 -3.39 -6.88 -15.46
N TRP A 111 -2.60 -5.95 -14.96
CA TRP A 111 -1.30 -6.23 -14.34
C TRP A 111 -1.34 -5.97 -12.85
N LEU A 112 -0.75 -6.88 -12.09
CA LEU A 112 -0.61 -6.75 -10.64
C LEU A 112 0.83 -6.35 -10.29
N TRP A 113 0.98 -5.18 -9.69
CA TRP A 113 2.24 -4.60 -9.26
C TRP A 113 2.37 -4.59 -7.75
N LEU A 114 3.54 -4.91 -7.26
CA LEU A 114 3.89 -4.84 -5.85
C LEU A 114 4.85 -3.68 -5.62
N TYR A 115 4.55 -2.85 -4.61
CA TYR A 115 5.44 -1.80 -4.12
C TYR A 115 5.92 -2.10 -2.71
N LYS A 116 7.03 -1.52 -2.29
CA LYS A 116 7.52 -1.56 -0.91
C LYS A 116 7.11 -0.32 -0.14
N GLY A 117 6.98 -0.47 1.19
CA GLY A 117 6.75 0.65 2.10
C GLY A 117 8.05 1.30 2.55
N ALA A 118 8.19 1.49 3.86
CA ALA A 118 9.35 2.19 4.45
C ALA A 118 10.45 1.26 4.99
N TRP A 119 10.27 -0.05 4.90
CA TRP A 119 11.12 -1.01 5.61
C TRP A 119 12.22 -1.62 4.75
N GLN A 120 11.90 -2.00 3.54
CA GLN A 120 12.77 -2.71 2.62
C GLN A 120 12.57 -2.20 1.20
N GLU A 121 13.53 -2.48 0.32
CA GLU A 121 13.40 -2.31 -1.11
C GLU A 121 13.56 -3.66 -1.80
N TRP A 122 13.15 -3.73 -3.07
CA TRP A 122 13.43 -4.85 -3.96
C TRP A 122 14.92 -4.91 -4.29
N ASN A 123 15.43 -6.12 -4.53
CA ASN A 123 16.73 -6.23 -5.17
C ASN A 123 16.65 -5.63 -6.57
N ILE A 124 17.74 -5.00 -7.03
CA ILE A 124 17.70 -4.26 -8.29
C ILE A 124 17.39 -5.14 -9.50
N GLU A 125 17.79 -6.41 -9.46
CA GLU A 125 17.48 -7.40 -10.49
C GLU A 125 16.03 -7.86 -10.52
N GLU A 126 15.25 -7.58 -9.47
CA GLU A 126 13.82 -7.90 -9.39
C GLU A 126 12.94 -6.77 -9.93
N ILE A 127 13.47 -5.54 -9.99
CA ILE A 127 12.70 -4.35 -10.33
C ILE A 127 12.35 -4.37 -11.82
N GLU A 128 11.04 -4.41 -12.12
CA GLU A 128 10.53 -4.38 -13.51
C GLU A 128 10.02 -3.00 -13.92
N MET A 129 9.69 -2.14 -12.95
CA MET A 129 9.28 -0.77 -13.21
C MET A 129 9.86 0.15 -12.14
N ALA A 130 10.57 1.20 -12.57
CA ALA A 130 11.09 2.24 -11.69
C ALA A 130 10.59 3.60 -12.16
N ILE A 131 9.92 4.34 -11.27
CA ILE A 131 9.33 5.64 -11.57
C ILE A 131 10.18 6.73 -10.92
N PRO A 132 10.88 7.57 -11.71
CA PRO A 132 11.65 8.67 -11.15
C PRO A 132 10.75 9.76 -10.58
N MET A 133 11.21 10.37 -9.50
CA MET A 133 10.51 11.46 -8.82
C MET A 133 11.38 12.73 -8.79
N SER A 134 10.76 13.86 -9.08
CA SER A 134 11.35 15.18 -8.85
C SER A 134 11.36 15.53 -7.36
N PRO A 135 12.17 16.53 -6.92
CA PRO A 135 12.12 17.04 -5.56
C PRO A 135 10.71 17.43 -5.10
N ASP A 136 9.92 18.06 -5.97
CA ASP A 136 8.54 18.45 -5.65
C ASP A 136 7.62 17.24 -5.43
N GLN A 137 7.82 16.18 -6.18
CA GLN A 137 7.06 14.93 -6.00
C GLN A 137 7.45 14.22 -4.69
N VAL A 138 8.73 14.24 -4.31
CA VAL A 138 9.20 13.74 -3.00
C VAL A 138 8.55 14.55 -1.88
N MET A 139 8.55 15.88 -1.97
CA MET A 139 7.88 16.75 -1.00
C MET A 139 6.37 16.47 -0.94
N LYS A 140 5.73 16.28 -2.08
CA LYS A 140 4.29 15.95 -2.13
C LYS A 140 4.01 14.61 -1.44
N LYS A 141 4.85 13.60 -1.63
CA LYS A 141 4.77 12.32 -0.91
C LYS A 141 4.91 12.50 0.61
N ARG A 142 5.90 13.28 1.06
CA ARG A 142 6.12 13.60 2.48
C ARG A 142 4.89 14.24 3.11
N PHE A 143 4.33 15.26 2.49
CA PHE A 143 3.12 15.92 3.00
C PHE A 143 1.91 14.98 2.99
N GLY A 144 1.80 14.08 2.02
CA GLY A 144 0.80 13.02 2.03
C GLY A 144 0.91 12.14 3.29
N ILE A 145 2.13 11.77 3.69
CA ILE A 145 2.36 11.01 4.93
C ILE A 145 1.97 11.85 6.16
N PHE A 146 2.30 13.14 6.18
CA PHE A 146 1.97 14.03 7.30
C PHE A 146 0.48 14.23 7.53
N ILE A 147 -0.37 14.05 6.53
CA ILE A 147 -1.83 14.11 6.68
C ILE A 147 -2.33 12.98 7.59
N HIS A 148 -1.62 11.85 7.69
CA HIS A 148 -1.92 10.77 8.63
C HIS A 148 -1.47 11.08 10.06
N GLN A 149 -1.99 12.18 10.63
CA GLN A 149 -1.59 12.74 11.92
C GLN A 149 -1.69 11.74 13.08
N SER A 150 -2.68 10.86 13.08
CA SER A 150 -2.86 9.85 14.13
C SER A 150 -1.82 8.73 14.10
N GLN A 151 -0.98 8.67 13.07
CA GLN A 151 -0.03 7.57 12.84
C GLN A 151 1.40 8.03 12.50
N LYS A 152 1.61 9.29 12.14
CA LYS A 152 2.87 9.80 11.59
C LYS A 152 4.07 9.69 12.55
N ASP A 153 3.83 9.86 13.84
CA ASP A 153 4.86 9.94 14.88
C ASP A 153 5.10 8.58 15.58
N MET A 154 4.31 7.57 15.23
CA MET A 154 4.43 6.24 15.80
C MET A 154 4.79 5.23 14.72
N VAL A 155 6.02 4.74 14.79
CA VAL A 155 6.48 3.64 13.96
C VAL A 155 6.41 2.36 14.81
N PRO A 156 5.36 1.53 14.67
CA PRO A 156 5.31 0.25 15.35
C PRO A 156 6.52 -0.58 14.92
N PHE A 157 7.15 -1.29 15.88
CA PHE A 157 8.32 -2.15 15.62
C PHE A 157 9.53 -1.41 15.04
N GLN A 158 9.79 -0.21 15.55
CA GLN A 158 10.88 0.66 15.10
C GLN A 158 12.28 0.00 15.17
N GLY A 159 12.47 -0.96 16.05
CA GLY A 159 13.79 -1.58 16.27
C GLY A 159 14.81 -0.55 16.74
N SER A 160 16.04 -0.63 16.21
CA SER A 160 17.12 0.32 16.50
C SER A 160 17.12 1.56 15.59
N ASP A 161 16.23 1.64 14.60
CA ASP A 161 16.16 2.77 13.66
C ASP A 161 15.28 3.89 14.24
N SER A 162 15.88 5.01 14.63
CA SER A 162 15.19 6.14 15.24
C SER A 162 14.49 7.07 14.25
N ARG A 163 14.63 6.83 12.93
CA ARG A 163 14.00 7.66 11.91
C ARG A 163 12.49 7.50 11.92
N GLU A 164 11.77 8.58 11.63
CA GLU A 164 10.34 8.56 11.38
C GLU A 164 9.99 7.81 10.08
N PHE A 165 8.73 7.40 9.94
CA PHE A 165 8.26 6.64 8.78
C PHE A 165 8.57 7.33 7.44
N TRP A 166 8.32 8.65 7.34
CA TRP A 166 8.57 9.41 6.13
C TRP A 166 10.06 9.48 5.76
N GLN A 167 10.96 9.59 6.77
CA GLN A 167 12.40 9.62 6.55
C GLN A 167 12.90 8.29 5.98
N ARG A 168 12.36 7.17 6.47
CA ARG A 168 12.69 5.83 5.94
C ARG A 168 12.19 5.67 4.52
N ALA A 169 10.95 6.10 4.22
CA ALA A 169 10.38 6.01 2.88
C ALA A 169 11.17 6.84 1.86
N GLU A 170 11.59 8.05 2.23
CA GLU A 170 12.42 8.90 1.37
C GLU A 170 13.81 8.31 1.16
N ALA A 171 14.49 7.91 2.26
CA ALA A 171 15.82 7.31 2.17
C ALA A 171 15.83 6.04 1.29
N ARG A 172 14.77 5.23 1.35
CA ARG A 172 14.59 4.08 0.46
C ARG A 172 14.51 4.51 -1.00
N ASN A 173 13.65 5.47 -1.32
CA ASN A 173 13.49 5.96 -2.69
C ASN A 173 14.76 6.65 -3.23
N GLU A 174 15.49 7.39 -2.39
CA GLU A 174 16.78 7.99 -2.72
C GLU A 174 17.84 6.91 -3.00
N ALA A 175 17.92 5.90 -2.13
CA ALA A 175 18.84 4.78 -2.33
C ALA A 175 18.58 4.05 -3.65
N THR A 176 17.32 3.83 -4.03
CA THR A 176 16.95 3.24 -5.32
C THR A 176 17.44 4.12 -6.49
N ALA A 177 17.22 5.43 -6.41
CA ALA A 177 17.69 6.36 -7.44
C ALA A 177 19.22 6.35 -7.58
N ASN A 178 19.95 6.29 -6.47
CA ASN A 178 21.41 6.22 -6.46
C ASN A 178 21.92 4.92 -7.10
N LEU A 179 21.31 3.78 -6.81
CA LEU A 179 21.67 2.50 -7.47
C LEU A 179 21.52 2.58 -8.99
N TYR A 180 20.46 3.19 -9.50
CA TYR A 180 20.26 3.39 -10.93
C TYR A 180 21.27 4.38 -11.52
N ALA A 181 21.65 5.43 -10.79
CA ALA A 181 22.69 6.36 -11.20
C ALA A 181 24.06 5.67 -11.30
N ASP A 182 24.40 4.80 -10.34
CA ASP A 182 25.65 4.00 -10.35
C ASP A 182 25.70 3.03 -11.54
N LEU A 183 24.54 2.61 -12.05
CA LEU A 183 24.42 1.83 -13.29
C LEU A 183 24.48 2.69 -14.58
N GLY A 184 24.70 4.00 -14.47
CA GLY A 184 24.89 4.90 -15.60
C GLY A 184 23.62 5.61 -16.08
N LEU A 185 22.51 5.51 -15.35
CA LEU A 185 21.31 6.30 -15.63
C LEU A 185 21.42 7.72 -15.08
N THR A 186 20.54 8.61 -15.56
CA THR A 186 20.44 9.96 -15.03
C THR A 186 20.13 9.95 -13.54
N HIS A 187 20.81 10.77 -12.77
CA HIS A 187 20.57 10.94 -11.35
C HIS A 187 19.24 11.65 -11.10
N TYR A 188 18.33 10.99 -10.42
CA TYR A 188 17.04 11.53 -9.96
C TYR A 188 17.05 11.73 -8.44
N ALA A 189 16.17 12.60 -7.95
CA ALA A 189 16.04 12.85 -6.51
C ALA A 189 15.60 11.59 -5.75
N ALA A 190 14.74 10.80 -6.35
CA ALA A 190 14.23 9.55 -5.80
C ALA A 190 13.60 8.68 -6.90
N MET A 191 13.42 7.39 -6.63
CA MET A 191 12.67 6.46 -7.49
C MET A 191 11.76 5.57 -6.66
N GLU A 192 10.54 5.35 -7.15
CA GLU A 192 9.65 4.30 -6.63
C GLU A 192 9.76 3.06 -7.50
N ALA A 193 9.97 1.91 -6.88
CA ALA A 193 10.23 0.65 -7.55
C ALA A 193 9.07 -0.33 -7.40
N PHE A 194 8.81 -1.09 -8.47
CA PHE A 194 7.73 -2.07 -8.52
C PHE A 194 8.20 -3.38 -9.15
N VAL A 195 7.64 -4.47 -8.64
CA VAL A 195 7.79 -5.81 -9.19
C VAL A 195 6.43 -6.30 -9.68
N ARG A 196 6.39 -6.92 -10.83
CA ARG A 196 5.16 -7.49 -11.37
C ARG A 196 4.89 -8.85 -10.74
N TRP A 197 3.66 -9.07 -10.29
CA TRP A 197 3.22 -10.37 -9.81
C TRP A 197 2.40 -11.08 -10.88
N HIS A 198 2.81 -12.30 -11.24
CA HIS A 198 2.12 -13.13 -12.21
C HIS A 198 1.12 -14.06 -11.50
N TYR A 199 -0.13 -14.12 -11.98
CA TYR A 199 -1.22 -14.92 -11.39
C TYR A 199 -2.05 -15.67 -12.42
#